data_a17cc0abc862671a93b889ca159ba014
#
_entry.id   a17cc0abc862671a93b889ca159ba014
#
_cell.length_a   1.000
_cell.length_b   1.000
_cell.length_c   1.000
_cell.angle_alpha   90.00
_cell.angle_beta   90.00
_cell.angle_gamma   90.00
#
_symmetry.space_group_name_H-M   'P 1'
#
loop_
_entity.id
_entity.type
_entity.pdbx_description
1 polymer ?
#
loop_
_entity_poly.entity_id
_entity_poly.type
_entity_poly.pdbx_seq_one_letter_code
_entity_poly.pdbx_strand_id
1 'polypeptide(L)'
;MNLICIVDDESSITSTVESILKDEGYRVMAFPDAESFWERLDTIDPSLVLLDIWLPGIDGMQLLKRLHARMPTLPIIMMSGHAGIDAAVAAIKGGAYDFLEKPLRLQDLLDKVASALKDRPSGMGKALPSDTRLEIVSTSLSIPPGVVEVVESSEPQRTLRGNVVLNGIGLLSGRNTGIILRPLGINEGIVFQTLDGQTILGHITALEDFSRSVPPKTFSANSTTLANGRRRVRTVEHLMAVLSMYGITNVLVKVDDEIPNIDGSAKDFCDLIEEAGIEEQSASTRVAVIRQKIGVGNEERHEKHLYAEPFEGFEISMRVDYPRPIGEQMLTFNPARRSFTKEIAPARSFNTFENIEMAQKSGKVGGGYLHSHIIMYDGKIINTELRFPDEFVRHKILDLIGDLYLLGLHVRGRITANMTSHGYNHVLVERLYQAIQGNVPKA
;
A
#
# COMPACT_ATOMS: atom_id res chain seq x y z
N MET A 1 2.61 -14.57 39.80
CA MET A 1 2.02 -15.29 38.67
C MET A 1 1.27 -14.26 37.84
N ASN A 2 1.65 -14.06 36.58
CA ASN A 2 1.10 -13.00 35.76
C ASN A 2 -0.38 -13.28 35.43
N LEU A 3 -1.24 -12.26 35.56
CA LEU A 3 -2.64 -12.32 35.18
C LEU A 3 -2.80 -11.80 33.76
N ILE A 4 -3.29 -12.62 32.85
CA ILE A 4 -3.64 -12.23 31.48
C ILE A 4 -5.16 -12.11 31.39
N CYS A 5 -5.64 -10.98 30.92
CA CYS A 5 -7.07 -10.77 30.67
C CYS A 5 -7.32 -10.90 29.15
N ILE A 6 -8.36 -11.67 28.79
CA ILE A 6 -8.82 -11.82 27.42
C ILE A 6 -10.16 -11.10 27.31
N VAL A 7 -10.29 -10.18 26.37
CA VAL A 7 -11.55 -9.45 26.10
C VAL A 7 -11.95 -9.76 24.66
N ASP A 8 -12.93 -10.62 24.48
CA ASP A 8 -13.32 -11.17 23.18
C ASP A 8 -14.72 -11.81 23.29
N ASP A 9 -15.64 -11.49 22.40
CA ASP A 9 -17.03 -11.98 22.43
C ASP A 9 -17.19 -13.40 21.85
N GLU A 10 -16.16 -13.88 21.15
CA GLU A 10 -16.14 -15.26 20.61
C GLU A 10 -15.71 -16.28 21.67
N SER A 11 -16.69 -16.91 22.34
CA SER A 11 -16.44 -17.87 23.42
C SER A 11 -15.54 -19.06 23.03
N SER A 12 -15.57 -19.48 21.77
CA SER A 12 -14.73 -20.56 21.23
C SER A 12 -13.25 -20.17 21.18
N ILE A 13 -12.94 -18.93 20.79
CA ILE A 13 -11.59 -18.38 20.77
C ILE A 13 -11.11 -18.16 22.19
N THR A 14 -11.94 -17.53 23.01
CA THR A 14 -11.64 -17.23 24.41
C THR A 14 -11.28 -18.49 25.18
N SER A 15 -12.07 -19.55 25.08
CA SER A 15 -11.81 -20.82 25.79
C SER A 15 -10.55 -21.52 25.27
N THR A 16 -10.27 -21.46 23.99
CA THR A 16 -9.05 -22.04 23.41
C THR A 16 -7.80 -21.30 23.89
N VAL A 17 -7.78 -19.96 23.81
CA VAL A 17 -6.67 -19.13 24.26
C VAL A 17 -6.47 -19.24 25.78
N GLU A 18 -7.56 -19.29 26.54
CA GLU A 18 -7.52 -19.50 27.99
C GLU A 18 -6.86 -20.82 28.36
N SER A 19 -7.23 -21.93 27.69
CA SER A 19 -6.63 -23.24 27.92
C SER A 19 -5.12 -23.22 27.64
N ILE A 20 -4.72 -22.70 26.47
CA ILE A 20 -3.32 -22.59 26.05
C ILE A 20 -2.49 -21.82 27.08
N LEU A 21 -2.96 -20.64 27.50
CA LEU A 21 -2.22 -19.81 28.42
C LEU A 21 -2.17 -20.38 29.84
N LYS A 22 -3.20 -21.14 30.27
CA LYS A 22 -3.18 -21.85 31.55
C LYS A 22 -2.17 -22.99 31.55
N ASP A 23 -2.05 -23.71 30.43
CA ASP A 23 -1.07 -24.80 30.27
C ASP A 23 0.38 -24.24 30.33
N GLU A 24 0.59 -23.01 29.89
CA GLU A 24 1.87 -22.29 30.02
C GLU A 24 2.09 -21.64 31.41
N GLY A 25 1.19 -21.89 32.36
CA GLY A 25 1.32 -21.46 33.76
C GLY A 25 0.87 -20.05 34.05
N TYR A 26 0.14 -19.37 33.16
CA TYR A 26 -0.44 -18.06 33.41
C TYR A 26 -1.78 -18.14 34.15
N ARG A 27 -2.12 -17.11 34.92
CA ARG A 27 -3.48 -16.90 35.40
C ARG A 27 -4.26 -16.19 34.28
N VAL A 28 -5.47 -16.65 33.98
CA VAL A 28 -6.26 -16.09 32.90
C VAL A 28 -7.66 -15.73 33.39
N MET A 29 -8.17 -14.58 32.99
CA MET A 29 -9.55 -14.14 33.14
C MET A 29 -10.09 -13.69 31.79
N ALA A 30 -11.29 -14.18 31.44
CA ALA A 30 -11.94 -13.87 30.18
C ALA A 30 -13.18 -12.99 30.40
N PHE A 31 -13.42 -12.07 29.46
CA PHE A 31 -14.52 -11.11 29.47
C PHE A 31 -15.16 -11.10 28.07
N PRO A 32 -16.49 -11.16 27.96
CA PRO A 32 -17.17 -11.19 26.67
C PRO A 32 -17.33 -9.81 26.01
N ASP A 33 -17.06 -8.72 26.73
CA ASP A 33 -17.24 -7.36 26.28
C ASP A 33 -16.33 -6.38 27.03
N ALA A 34 -16.20 -5.18 26.51
CA ALA A 34 -15.37 -4.13 27.07
C ALA A 34 -15.91 -3.59 28.41
N GLU A 35 -17.23 -3.56 28.58
CA GLU A 35 -17.92 -3.03 29.76
C GLU A 35 -17.65 -3.90 30.99
N SER A 36 -17.85 -5.20 30.88
CA SER A 36 -17.59 -6.16 31.96
C SER A 36 -16.13 -6.20 32.40
N PHE A 37 -15.21 -6.06 31.45
CA PHE A 37 -13.79 -5.91 31.75
C PHE A 37 -13.51 -4.60 32.48
N TRP A 38 -14.06 -3.46 32.00
CA TRP A 38 -13.84 -2.14 32.59
C TRP A 38 -14.36 -2.04 34.01
N GLU A 39 -15.53 -2.61 34.30
CA GLU A 39 -16.11 -2.66 35.64
C GLU A 39 -15.25 -3.46 36.65
N ARG A 40 -14.55 -4.48 36.16
CA ARG A 40 -13.70 -5.32 37.01
C ARG A 40 -12.26 -4.76 37.15
N LEU A 41 -11.86 -3.81 36.34
CA LEU A 41 -10.48 -3.32 36.26
C LEU A 41 -9.94 -2.82 37.60
N ASP A 42 -10.79 -2.24 38.46
CA ASP A 42 -10.38 -1.75 39.79
C ASP A 42 -10.15 -2.86 40.84
N THR A 43 -10.62 -4.06 40.55
CA THR A 43 -10.52 -5.20 41.46
C THR A 43 -9.48 -6.27 40.98
N ILE A 44 -8.91 -6.08 39.80
CA ILE A 44 -7.91 -6.96 39.22
C ILE A 44 -6.66 -6.15 38.87
N ASP A 45 -5.51 -6.83 38.87
CA ASP A 45 -4.23 -6.24 38.42
C ASP A 45 -3.72 -7.02 37.19
N PRO A 46 -4.17 -6.68 35.99
CA PRO A 46 -3.76 -7.38 34.77
C PRO A 46 -2.30 -7.13 34.46
N SER A 47 -1.59 -8.20 34.11
CA SER A 47 -0.20 -8.12 33.65
C SER A 47 -0.11 -7.90 32.14
N LEU A 48 -1.16 -8.30 31.41
CA LEU A 48 -1.32 -8.17 29.97
C LEU A 48 -2.79 -8.28 29.60
N VAL A 49 -3.22 -7.59 28.57
CA VAL A 49 -4.57 -7.72 28.00
C VAL A 49 -4.45 -8.18 26.56
N LEU A 50 -5.16 -9.27 26.22
CA LEU A 50 -5.48 -9.66 24.84
C LEU A 50 -6.85 -9.08 24.53
N LEU A 51 -6.96 -8.22 23.54
CA LEU A 51 -8.15 -7.40 23.30
C LEU A 51 -8.61 -7.54 21.85
N ASP A 52 -9.83 -8.05 21.64
CA ASP A 52 -10.42 -8.02 20.30
C ASP A 52 -10.78 -6.59 19.88
N ILE A 53 -10.58 -6.32 18.59
CA ILE A 53 -11.00 -5.04 18.00
C ILE A 53 -12.52 -4.95 17.92
N TRP A 54 -13.17 -6.03 17.51
CA TRP A 54 -14.61 -6.06 17.26
C TRP A 54 -15.38 -6.59 18.46
N LEU A 55 -15.72 -5.70 19.37
CA LEU A 55 -16.54 -6.05 20.55
C LEU A 55 -17.93 -5.42 20.42
N PRO A 56 -18.96 -6.07 20.97
CA PRO A 56 -20.28 -5.45 21.09
C PRO A 56 -20.21 -4.26 22.06
N GLY A 57 -20.96 -3.20 21.79
CA GLY A 57 -20.98 -1.99 22.65
C GLY A 57 -19.77 -1.09 22.44
N ILE A 58 -18.88 -1.02 23.42
CA ILE A 58 -17.62 -0.27 23.29
C ILE A 58 -16.62 -1.10 22.48
N ASP A 59 -16.24 -0.60 21.30
CA ASP A 59 -15.25 -1.30 20.46
C ASP A 59 -13.86 -1.35 21.12
N GLY A 60 -13.07 -2.39 20.72
CA GLY A 60 -11.75 -2.62 21.30
C GLY A 60 -10.76 -1.45 21.12
N MET A 61 -10.89 -0.68 20.06
CA MET A 61 -10.04 0.50 19.83
C MET A 61 -10.37 1.65 20.80
N GLN A 62 -11.63 1.78 21.18
CA GLN A 62 -12.03 2.74 22.21
C GLN A 62 -11.56 2.29 23.60
N LEU A 63 -11.68 0.98 23.90
CA LEU A 63 -11.17 0.42 25.15
C LEU A 63 -9.65 0.56 25.24
N LEU A 64 -8.91 0.29 24.18
CA LEU A 64 -7.45 0.49 24.09
C LEU A 64 -7.06 1.91 24.49
N LYS A 65 -7.70 2.93 23.92
CA LYS A 65 -7.40 4.34 24.22
C LYS A 65 -7.65 4.67 25.69
N ARG A 66 -8.76 4.15 26.28
CA ARG A 66 -9.09 4.35 27.70
C ARG A 66 -8.08 3.66 28.61
N LEU A 67 -7.69 2.42 28.28
CA LEU A 67 -6.68 1.67 29.04
C LEU A 67 -5.32 2.32 28.96
N HIS A 68 -4.88 2.74 27.79
CA HIS A 68 -3.59 3.40 27.62
C HIS A 68 -3.52 4.74 28.38
N ALA A 69 -4.61 5.50 28.41
CA ALA A 69 -4.70 6.74 29.21
C ALA A 69 -4.63 6.49 30.71
N ARG A 70 -5.22 5.38 31.21
CA ARG A 70 -5.31 5.04 32.63
C ARG A 70 -4.12 4.24 33.13
N MET A 71 -3.60 3.32 32.32
CA MET A 71 -2.53 2.38 32.64
C MET A 71 -1.49 2.33 31.50
N PRO A 72 -0.69 3.40 31.32
CA PRO A 72 0.23 3.54 30.17
C PRO A 72 1.28 2.42 30.05
N THR A 73 1.56 1.72 31.14
CA THR A 73 2.54 0.64 31.23
C THR A 73 1.94 -0.77 31.08
N LEU A 74 0.61 -0.88 30.98
CA LEU A 74 -0.05 -2.16 30.75
C LEU A 74 0.10 -2.56 29.30
N PRO A 75 0.81 -3.67 28.99
CA PRO A 75 0.88 -4.16 27.60
C PRO A 75 -0.50 -4.67 27.16
N ILE A 76 -0.91 -4.22 25.98
CA ILE A 76 -2.18 -4.62 25.35
C ILE A 76 -1.83 -5.18 23.97
N ILE A 77 -2.15 -6.45 23.74
CA ILE A 77 -2.04 -7.08 22.42
C ILE A 77 -3.44 -7.12 21.81
N MET A 78 -3.60 -6.44 20.69
CA MET A 78 -4.88 -6.44 19.98
C MET A 78 -5.04 -7.74 19.19
N MET A 79 -6.27 -8.25 19.11
CA MET A 79 -6.62 -9.42 18.29
C MET A 79 -7.66 -9.03 17.27
N SER A 80 -7.63 -9.59 16.05
CA SER A 80 -8.73 -9.41 15.10
C SER A 80 -8.74 -10.50 14.02
N GLY A 81 -9.91 -11.00 13.72
CA GLY A 81 -10.14 -11.91 12.58
C GLY A 81 -10.24 -11.22 11.23
N HIS A 82 -10.34 -9.91 11.23
CA HIS A 82 -10.61 -9.10 10.04
C HIS A 82 -9.70 -7.88 9.95
N ALA A 83 -8.58 -7.91 10.63
CA ALA A 83 -7.68 -6.79 10.64
C ALA A 83 -6.74 -6.84 9.43
N GLY A 84 -7.09 -6.06 8.44
CA GLY A 84 -6.08 -5.55 7.53
C GLY A 84 -5.00 -4.78 8.33
N ILE A 85 -3.84 -4.63 7.73
CA ILE A 85 -2.67 -3.91 8.28
C ILE A 85 -3.06 -2.56 8.93
N ASP A 86 -4.13 -1.92 8.46
CA ASP A 86 -4.64 -0.64 8.98
C ASP A 86 -5.14 -0.72 10.42
N ALA A 87 -5.82 -1.79 10.79
CA ALA A 87 -6.30 -1.97 12.15
C ALA A 87 -5.14 -2.28 13.09
N ALA A 88 -4.16 -3.07 12.65
CA ALA A 88 -2.93 -3.33 13.40
C ALA A 88 -2.15 -2.03 13.62
N VAL A 89 -1.96 -1.23 12.56
CA VAL A 89 -1.29 0.07 12.64
C VAL A 89 -2.06 1.05 13.51
N ALA A 90 -3.40 1.10 13.40
CA ALA A 90 -4.24 1.95 14.25
C ALA A 90 -4.16 1.53 15.72
N ALA A 91 -4.10 0.22 15.98
CA ALA A 91 -3.94 -0.34 17.32
C ALA A 91 -2.59 0.06 17.93
N ILE A 92 -1.49 -0.15 17.23
CA ILE A 92 -0.14 0.24 17.68
C ILE A 92 -0.05 1.76 17.91
N LYS A 93 -0.61 2.59 17.01
CA LYS A 93 -0.69 4.04 17.21
C LYS A 93 -1.59 4.44 18.38
N GLY A 94 -2.60 3.63 18.68
CA GLY A 94 -3.49 3.80 19.84
C GLY A 94 -2.86 3.41 21.16
N GLY A 95 -1.62 2.88 21.16
CA GLY A 95 -0.89 2.47 22.36
C GLY A 95 -0.90 0.96 22.61
N ALA A 96 -1.31 0.13 21.63
CA ALA A 96 -1.16 -1.30 21.74
C ALA A 96 0.34 -1.70 21.72
N TYR A 97 0.68 -2.71 22.51
CA TYR A 97 2.03 -3.28 22.52
C TYR A 97 2.31 -4.06 21.23
N ASP A 98 1.35 -4.88 20.79
CA ASP A 98 1.46 -5.69 19.58
C ASP A 98 0.07 -6.05 19.06
N PHE A 99 0.03 -6.85 17.99
CA PHE A 99 -1.18 -7.26 17.30
C PHE A 99 -1.11 -8.74 16.91
N LEU A 100 -2.25 -9.45 17.02
CA LEU A 100 -2.44 -10.85 16.63
C LEU A 100 -3.58 -10.95 15.61
N GLU A 101 -3.33 -11.64 14.52
CA GLU A 101 -4.36 -11.94 13.52
C GLU A 101 -5.02 -13.28 13.80
N LYS A 102 -6.36 -13.30 13.81
CA LYS A 102 -7.15 -14.55 13.90
C LYS A 102 -7.27 -15.17 12.50
N PRO A 103 -7.12 -16.49 12.34
CA PRO A 103 -6.98 -17.52 13.39
C PRO A 103 -5.60 -17.48 14.06
N LEU A 104 -5.59 -17.49 15.39
CA LEU A 104 -4.39 -17.36 16.20
C LEU A 104 -3.46 -18.56 15.99
N ARG A 105 -2.21 -18.29 15.63
CA ARG A 105 -1.15 -19.31 15.59
C ARG A 105 -0.57 -19.46 16.99
N LEU A 106 -0.52 -20.70 17.50
CA LEU A 106 -0.05 -21.01 18.85
C LEU A 106 1.31 -20.36 19.17
N GLN A 107 2.29 -20.54 18.30
CA GLN A 107 3.65 -20.04 18.53
C GLN A 107 3.68 -18.50 18.55
N ASP A 108 2.96 -17.84 17.64
CA ASP A 108 2.90 -16.38 17.56
C ASP A 108 2.23 -15.78 18.80
N LEU A 109 1.16 -16.39 19.29
CA LEU A 109 0.51 -16.01 20.54
C LEU A 109 1.48 -16.10 21.73
N LEU A 110 2.16 -17.23 21.89
CA LEU A 110 3.07 -17.47 23.01
C LEU A 110 4.30 -16.54 22.97
N ASP A 111 4.90 -16.34 21.80
CA ASP A 111 6.05 -15.48 21.62
C ASP A 111 5.73 -14.02 21.95
N LYS A 112 4.57 -13.53 21.49
CA LYS A 112 4.13 -12.15 21.76
C LYS A 112 3.75 -11.93 23.22
N VAL A 113 3.06 -12.90 23.84
CA VAL A 113 2.73 -12.85 25.27
C VAL A 113 4.00 -12.86 26.13
N ALA A 114 4.96 -13.74 25.84
CA ALA A 114 6.22 -13.79 26.56
C ALA A 114 7.04 -12.51 26.44
N SER A 115 7.10 -11.94 25.24
CA SER A 115 7.80 -10.68 24.97
C SER A 115 7.13 -9.51 25.72
N ALA A 116 5.83 -9.40 25.66
CA ALA A 116 5.07 -8.31 26.31
C ALA A 116 5.20 -8.33 27.84
N LEU A 117 5.27 -9.53 28.43
CA LEU A 117 5.43 -9.69 29.88
C LEU A 117 6.89 -9.47 30.34
N LYS A 118 7.86 -9.73 29.47
CA LYS A 118 9.30 -9.49 29.74
C LYS A 118 9.63 -7.99 29.71
N ASP A 119 9.00 -7.24 28.81
CA ASP A 119 9.25 -5.82 28.60
C ASP A 119 8.49 -4.92 29.61
N ARG A 120 7.70 -5.52 30.50
CA ARG A 120 7.00 -4.79 31.57
C ARG A 120 8.00 -4.27 32.60
N PRO A 121 8.02 -2.95 32.90
CA PRO A 121 8.89 -2.39 33.95
C PRO A 121 8.53 -2.97 35.32
N SER A 122 9.44 -3.70 35.94
CA SER A 122 9.28 -4.15 37.33
C SER A 122 9.51 -2.97 38.27
N GLY A 123 8.43 -2.48 38.87
CA GLY A 123 8.35 -1.70 40.10
C GLY A 123 9.24 -0.46 40.26
N MET A 124 8.59 0.68 40.43
CA MET A 124 9.05 1.97 41.04
C MET A 124 10.50 2.45 40.72
N GLY A 125 10.54 3.53 39.95
CA GLY A 125 11.50 4.61 40.14
C GLY A 125 12.92 4.37 39.61
N LYS A 126 13.10 4.67 38.34
CA LYS A 126 14.25 5.43 37.82
C LYS A 126 13.93 5.82 36.38
N ALA A 127 14.10 7.09 36.06
CA ALA A 127 14.08 7.58 34.68
C ALA A 127 15.01 6.71 33.83
N LEU A 128 14.45 6.06 32.83
CA LEU A 128 15.19 5.33 31.81
C LEU A 128 15.88 6.33 30.88
N PRO A 129 17.11 6.01 30.43
CA PRO A 129 17.74 6.78 29.38
C PRO A 129 16.88 6.71 28.13
N SER A 130 16.69 7.85 27.52
CA SER A 130 16.05 8.03 26.25
C SER A 130 16.91 7.42 25.13
N ASP A 131 16.82 6.12 24.86
CA ASP A 131 17.33 5.54 23.62
C ASP A 131 16.94 4.06 23.52
N THR A 132 15.66 3.82 23.32
CA THR A 132 15.16 2.69 22.51
C THR A 132 13.79 3.12 21.95
N ARG A 133 13.78 4.21 21.21
CA ARG A 133 12.75 4.44 20.22
C ARG A 133 12.95 3.35 19.19
N LEU A 134 11.95 2.48 19.05
CA LEU A 134 11.60 1.98 17.73
C LEU A 134 11.61 3.23 16.84
N GLU A 135 12.62 3.39 16.03
CA GLU A 135 12.60 4.34 14.94
C GLU A 135 11.51 3.89 13.98
N ILE A 136 10.25 4.22 14.31
CA ILE A 136 9.40 4.74 13.28
C ILE A 136 10.26 5.84 12.70
N VAL A 137 10.88 5.57 11.55
CA VAL A 137 11.71 6.54 10.87
C VAL A 137 10.88 7.80 10.80
N SER A 138 11.16 8.68 11.74
CA SER A 138 10.53 9.99 11.84
C SER A 138 10.82 10.67 10.53
N THR A 139 9.79 10.83 9.74
CA THR A 139 9.81 11.37 8.39
C THR A 139 10.11 12.87 8.36
N SER A 140 10.67 13.41 9.41
CA SER A 140 11.26 14.74 9.45
C SER A 140 12.77 14.72 9.15
N LEU A 141 13.31 13.64 8.57
CA LEU A 141 14.65 13.69 7.98
C LEU A 141 14.55 14.62 6.77
N SER A 142 15.10 15.82 6.93
CA SER A 142 15.34 16.72 5.78
C SER A 142 16.12 15.91 4.76
N ILE A 143 15.50 15.68 3.59
CA ILE A 143 16.18 14.97 2.50
C ILE A 143 17.38 15.83 2.12
N PRO A 144 18.61 15.29 2.14
CA PRO A 144 19.78 16.06 1.78
C PRO A 144 19.64 16.66 0.38
N PRO A 145 20.12 17.86 0.12
CA PRO A 145 20.13 18.40 -1.22
C PRO A 145 21.01 17.52 -2.13
N GLY A 146 20.63 17.42 -3.40
CA GLY A 146 21.39 16.65 -4.39
C GLY A 146 21.13 15.14 -4.40
N VAL A 147 20.12 14.65 -3.67
CA VAL A 147 19.72 13.23 -3.72
C VAL A 147 19.09 12.87 -5.06
N VAL A 148 18.29 13.77 -5.62
CA VAL A 148 17.69 13.66 -6.96
C VAL A 148 18.03 14.91 -7.76
N GLU A 149 18.53 14.73 -8.96
CA GLU A 149 18.83 15.81 -9.90
C GLU A 149 17.88 15.73 -11.10
N VAL A 150 17.26 16.84 -11.48
CA VAL A 150 16.45 16.90 -12.70
C VAL A 150 17.31 17.44 -13.85
N VAL A 151 17.47 16.64 -14.88
CA VAL A 151 18.26 16.98 -16.06
C VAL A 151 17.41 16.95 -17.32
N GLU A 152 17.76 17.76 -18.31
CA GLU A 152 17.20 17.62 -19.65
C GLU A 152 17.70 16.32 -20.31
N SER A 153 16.81 15.66 -21.01
CA SER A 153 17.09 14.46 -21.79
C SER A 153 17.18 14.80 -23.27
N SER A 154 17.89 13.99 -24.04
CA SER A 154 17.86 14.06 -25.51
C SER A 154 16.55 13.53 -26.11
N GLU A 155 15.73 12.82 -25.32
CA GLU A 155 14.48 12.26 -25.79
C GLU A 155 13.42 13.37 -25.95
N PRO A 156 12.66 13.38 -27.06
CA PRO A 156 11.58 14.35 -27.27
C PRO A 156 10.39 14.05 -26.34
N GLN A 157 9.60 15.07 -26.05
CA GLN A 157 8.27 14.87 -25.50
C GLN A 157 7.40 14.15 -26.54
N ARG A 158 6.41 13.40 -26.05
CA ARG A 158 5.52 12.61 -26.90
C ARG A 158 4.07 12.80 -26.52
N THR A 159 3.22 12.79 -27.53
CA THR A 159 1.76 12.74 -27.39
C THR A 159 1.19 11.68 -28.33
N LEU A 160 -0.11 11.55 -28.40
CA LEU A 160 -0.82 10.67 -29.32
C LEU A 160 -0.97 11.36 -30.68
N ARG A 161 -0.99 10.58 -31.76
CA ARG A 161 -1.27 11.10 -33.11
C ARG A 161 -2.77 11.32 -33.34
N GLY A 162 -3.61 10.52 -32.69
CA GLY A 162 -5.06 10.56 -32.83
C GLY A 162 -5.80 10.34 -31.50
N ASN A 163 -7.11 10.54 -31.55
CA ASN A 163 -8.00 10.22 -30.42
C ASN A 163 -8.33 8.74 -30.44
N VAL A 164 -8.38 8.10 -29.27
CA VAL A 164 -8.81 6.72 -29.11
C VAL A 164 -9.73 6.57 -27.91
N VAL A 165 -10.55 5.53 -27.93
CA VAL A 165 -11.57 5.25 -26.93
C VAL A 165 -11.44 3.81 -26.45
N LEU A 166 -11.54 3.62 -25.14
CA LEU A 166 -11.60 2.31 -24.52
C LEU A 166 -12.74 2.31 -23.49
N ASN A 167 -13.51 1.24 -23.47
CA ASN A 167 -14.56 1.02 -22.48
C ASN A 167 -14.38 -0.32 -21.78
N GLY A 168 -14.96 -0.43 -20.60
CA GLY A 168 -14.91 -1.65 -19.79
C GLY A 168 -15.63 -1.46 -18.47
N ILE A 169 -15.32 -2.31 -17.51
CA ILE A 169 -15.90 -2.28 -16.17
C ILE A 169 -14.88 -1.71 -15.19
N GLY A 170 -15.31 -0.76 -14.37
CA GLY A 170 -14.48 -0.25 -13.26
C GLY A 170 -14.29 -1.29 -12.18
N LEU A 171 -13.07 -1.40 -11.66
CA LEU A 171 -12.71 -2.37 -10.62
C LEU A 171 -13.54 -2.14 -9.34
N LEU A 172 -13.51 -0.91 -8.84
CA LEU A 172 -14.11 -0.53 -7.56
C LEU A 172 -15.61 -0.30 -7.70
N SER A 173 -16.05 0.35 -8.78
CA SER A 173 -17.46 0.66 -8.99
C SER A 173 -18.27 -0.53 -9.49
N GLY A 174 -17.66 -1.46 -10.22
CA GLY A 174 -18.34 -2.55 -10.92
C GLY A 174 -19.28 -2.04 -12.05
N ARG A 175 -19.16 -0.76 -12.44
CA ARG A 175 -20.00 -0.12 -13.47
C ARG A 175 -19.25 -0.07 -14.80
N ASN A 176 -20.02 0.02 -15.88
CA ASN A 176 -19.46 0.37 -17.17
C ASN A 176 -18.86 1.77 -17.09
N THR A 177 -17.62 1.89 -17.51
CA THR A 177 -16.85 3.12 -17.59
C THR A 177 -16.06 3.14 -18.90
N GLY A 178 -15.57 4.33 -19.28
CA GLY A 178 -14.77 4.46 -20.50
C GLY A 178 -13.83 5.64 -20.39
N ILE A 179 -12.79 5.58 -21.20
CA ILE A 179 -11.82 6.66 -21.36
C ILE A 179 -11.72 7.07 -22.82
N ILE A 180 -11.45 8.36 -23.02
CA ILE A 180 -11.06 8.92 -24.31
C ILE A 180 -9.67 9.52 -24.10
N LEU A 181 -8.67 9.02 -24.83
CA LEU A 181 -7.34 9.63 -24.86
C LEU A 181 -7.28 10.61 -26.03
N ARG A 182 -6.73 11.80 -25.80
CA ARG A 182 -6.57 12.86 -26.77
C ARG A 182 -5.18 13.45 -26.68
N PRO A 183 -4.55 13.80 -27.83
CA PRO A 183 -3.27 14.51 -27.79
C PRO A 183 -3.36 15.83 -27.05
N LEU A 184 -2.27 16.19 -26.37
CA LEU A 184 -2.06 17.51 -25.78
C LEU A 184 -0.81 18.17 -26.32
N GLY A 185 -0.70 19.47 -26.13
CA GLY A 185 0.45 20.29 -26.51
C GLY A 185 1.68 20.02 -25.64
N ILE A 186 2.78 20.64 -26.02
CA ILE A 186 4.07 20.58 -25.31
C ILE A 186 3.91 21.12 -23.87
N ASN A 187 4.49 20.42 -22.89
CA ASN A 187 4.49 20.77 -21.47
C ASN A 187 3.12 20.80 -20.79
N GLU A 188 2.09 20.23 -21.39
CA GLU A 188 0.78 20.14 -20.76
C GLU A 188 0.67 18.96 -19.76
N GLY A 189 1.53 17.94 -19.91
CA GLY A 189 1.58 16.81 -19.01
C GLY A 189 0.43 15.82 -19.21
N ILE A 190 0.27 14.92 -18.26
CA ILE A 190 -0.85 13.99 -18.22
C ILE A 190 -1.99 14.64 -17.43
N VAL A 191 -3.13 14.82 -18.09
CA VAL A 191 -4.30 15.50 -17.51
C VAL A 191 -5.52 14.59 -17.60
N PHE A 192 -6.11 14.27 -16.47
CA PHE A 192 -7.43 13.63 -16.40
C PHE A 192 -8.51 14.70 -16.41
N GLN A 193 -9.57 14.50 -17.17
CA GLN A 193 -10.71 15.40 -17.23
C GLN A 193 -12.00 14.62 -16.99
N THR A 194 -12.71 14.98 -15.95
CA THR A 194 -14.04 14.40 -15.65
C THR A 194 -15.10 14.91 -16.63
N LEU A 195 -16.24 14.22 -16.70
CA LEU A 195 -17.31 14.53 -17.68
C LEU A 195 -17.90 15.95 -17.50
N ASP A 196 -17.81 16.53 -16.29
CA ASP A 196 -18.21 17.92 -16.01
C ASP A 196 -17.10 18.94 -16.32
N GLY A 197 -15.99 18.49 -16.89
CA GLY A 197 -14.92 19.35 -17.37
C GLY A 197 -13.83 19.70 -16.33
N GLN A 198 -13.94 19.22 -15.08
CA GLN A 198 -12.88 19.43 -14.09
C GLN A 198 -11.63 18.63 -14.45
N THR A 199 -10.47 19.25 -14.26
CA THR A 199 -9.18 18.64 -14.54
C THR A 199 -8.47 18.21 -13.26
N ILE A 200 -7.79 17.08 -13.34
CA ILE A 200 -6.96 16.49 -12.28
C ILE A 200 -5.61 16.14 -12.91
N LEU A 201 -4.52 16.59 -12.33
CA LEU A 201 -3.19 16.29 -12.87
C LEU A 201 -2.85 14.82 -12.63
N GLY A 202 -2.24 14.16 -13.61
CA GLY A 202 -1.61 12.84 -13.47
C GLY A 202 -0.28 12.96 -12.70
N HIS A 203 -0.33 13.49 -11.49
CA HIS A 203 0.84 13.85 -10.70
C HIS A 203 0.62 13.57 -9.22
N ILE A 204 1.71 13.30 -8.50
CA ILE A 204 1.67 12.94 -7.07
C ILE A 204 0.96 13.99 -6.20
N THR A 205 1.00 15.26 -6.56
CA THR A 205 0.31 16.34 -5.83
C THR A 205 -1.22 16.28 -5.91
N ALA A 206 -1.75 15.48 -6.83
CA ALA A 206 -3.18 15.20 -6.97
C ALA A 206 -3.60 13.88 -6.33
N LEU A 207 -2.68 13.13 -5.70
CA LEU A 207 -3.03 11.92 -4.98
C LEU A 207 -4.07 12.23 -3.90
N GLU A 208 -5.14 11.43 -3.80
CA GLU A 208 -6.25 11.70 -2.88
C GLU A 208 -5.79 11.84 -1.42
N ASP A 209 -4.84 11.01 -1.02
CA ASP A 209 -4.25 11.04 0.33
C ASP A 209 -2.92 11.79 0.40
N PHE A 210 -2.61 12.62 -0.63
CA PHE A 210 -1.41 13.43 -0.61
C PHE A 210 -1.40 14.36 0.59
N SER A 211 -0.54 14.06 1.53
CA SER A 211 -0.37 14.85 2.74
C SER A 211 0.91 15.69 2.62
N ARG A 212 0.77 17.01 2.74
CA ARG A 212 1.92 17.89 2.92
C ARG A 212 2.62 17.69 4.27
N SER A 213 2.03 16.87 5.14
CA SER A 213 2.57 16.45 6.43
C SER A 213 2.85 14.95 6.42
N VAL A 214 4.09 14.58 6.48
CA VAL A 214 4.58 13.19 6.56
C VAL A 214 4.37 12.66 7.99
N PRO A 215 3.95 11.37 8.20
CA PRO A 215 3.80 10.28 7.22
C PRO A 215 2.40 10.23 6.59
N PRO A 216 2.28 9.62 5.39
CA PRO A 216 0.97 9.40 4.78
C PRO A 216 0.10 8.52 5.68
N LYS A 217 -1.20 8.83 5.74
CA LYS A 217 -2.13 8.20 6.68
C LYS A 217 -2.40 6.72 6.40
N THR A 218 -2.08 6.21 5.20
CA THR A 218 -2.35 4.82 4.83
C THR A 218 -1.27 4.24 3.92
N PHE A 219 -0.59 3.18 4.37
CA PHE A 219 0.28 2.35 3.54
C PHE A 219 -0.50 1.25 2.78
N SER A 220 -1.81 1.22 2.85
CA SER A 220 -2.68 0.13 2.39
C SER A 220 -3.61 0.52 1.25
N ALA A 221 -3.22 1.44 0.39
CA ALA A 221 -3.98 1.72 -0.81
C ALA A 221 -4.01 0.46 -1.72
N ASN A 222 -5.21 0.02 -2.10
CA ASN A 222 -5.42 -1.11 -3.02
C ASN A 222 -5.41 -0.69 -4.49
N SER A 223 -5.42 0.61 -4.77
CA SER A 223 -5.31 1.22 -6.09
C SER A 223 -4.91 2.68 -5.94
N THR A 224 -4.50 3.31 -7.02
CA THR A 224 -4.09 4.72 -7.04
C THR A 224 -5.26 5.60 -7.46
N THR A 225 -5.63 6.53 -6.57
CA THR A 225 -6.70 7.51 -6.78
C THR A 225 -6.15 8.92 -6.80
N LEU A 226 -6.48 9.66 -7.86
CA LEU A 226 -6.16 11.08 -7.99
C LEU A 226 -7.42 11.90 -7.74
N ALA A 227 -7.28 13.07 -7.10
CA ALA A 227 -8.39 13.92 -6.72
C ALA A 227 -8.10 15.41 -6.92
N ASN A 228 -9.17 16.16 -7.22
CA ASN A 228 -9.20 17.61 -7.16
C ASN A 228 -10.54 18.05 -6.55
N GLY A 229 -10.52 18.50 -5.31
CA GLY A 229 -11.72 18.81 -4.54
C GLY A 229 -12.58 17.58 -4.31
N ARG A 230 -13.80 17.57 -4.88
CA ARG A 230 -14.74 16.45 -4.76
C ARG A 230 -14.63 15.43 -5.90
N ARG A 231 -13.90 15.77 -6.96
CA ARG A 231 -13.74 14.89 -8.11
C ARG A 231 -12.56 13.97 -7.95
N ARG A 232 -12.69 12.76 -8.44
CA ARG A 232 -11.70 11.69 -8.34
C ARG A 232 -11.60 10.96 -9.65
N VAL A 233 -10.42 10.39 -9.88
CA VAL A 233 -10.18 9.36 -10.89
C VAL A 233 -9.44 8.22 -10.22
N ARG A 234 -10.04 7.04 -10.25
CA ARG A 234 -9.55 5.83 -9.54
C ARG A 234 -8.87 4.86 -10.50
N THR A 235 -7.98 4.03 -9.96
CA THR A 235 -7.32 2.91 -10.68
C THR A 235 -6.51 3.41 -11.88
N VAL A 236 -5.71 4.46 -11.66
CA VAL A 236 -4.93 5.09 -12.74
C VAL A 236 -3.61 4.36 -13.03
N GLU A 237 -3.13 3.51 -12.14
CA GLU A 237 -1.79 2.91 -12.14
C GLU A 237 -1.45 2.16 -13.43
N HIS A 238 -2.35 1.34 -13.96
CA HIS A 238 -2.09 0.55 -15.17
C HIS A 238 -1.95 1.44 -16.41
N LEU A 239 -2.85 2.42 -16.57
CA LEU A 239 -2.75 3.39 -17.66
C LEU A 239 -1.47 4.23 -17.53
N MET A 240 -1.16 4.71 -16.32
CA MET A 240 0.06 5.48 -16.06
C MET A 240 1.33 4.67 -16.38
N ALA A 241 1.34 3.36 -16.10
CA ALA A 241 2.45 2.48 -16.46
C ALA A 241 2.66 2.40 -17.97
N VAL A 242 1.58 2.27 -18.73
CA VAL A 242 1.64 2.26 -20.20
C VAL A 242 2.13 3.61 -20.74
N LEU A 243 1.54 4.73 -20.28
CA LEU A 243 1.98 6.07 -20.70
C LEU A 243 3.47 6.27 -20.42
N SER A 244 3.96 5.83 -19.24
CA SER A 244 5.38 5.85 -18.89
C SER A 244 6.24 5.08 -19.89
N MET A 245 5.88 3.82 -20.16
CA MET A 245 6.71 2.92 -20.95
C MET A 245 6.71 3.21 -22.45
N TYR A 246 5.66 3.89 -22.95
CA TYR A 246 5.62 4.43 -24.31
C TYR A 246 6.22 5.85 -24.41
N GLY A 247 6.62 6.44 -23.28
CA GLY A 247 7.20 7.78 -23.22
C GLY A 247 6.19 8.90 -23.52
N ILE A 248 4.89 8.64 -23.33
CA ILE A 248 3.83 9.66 -23.52
C ILE A 248 3.89 10.65 -22.37
N THR A 249 4.29 11.87 -22.67
CA THR A 249 4.43 12.96 -21.68
C THR A 249 3.25 13.92 -21.66
N ASN A 250 2.47 14.00 -22.74
CA ASN A 250 1.37 14.95 -22.88
C ASN A 250 0.13 14.25 -23.44
N VAL A 251 -0.89 14.06 -22.61
CA VAL A 251 -2.15 13.43 -23.01
C VAL A 251 -3.31 13.85 -22.12
N LEU A 252 -4.47 14.13 -22.73
CA LEU A 252 -5.73 14.33 -22.04
C LEU A 252 -6.47 13.00 -21.94
N VAL A 253 -6.81 12.59 -20.74
CA VAL A 253 -7.62 11.41 -20.44
C VAL A 253 -9.00 11.85 -19.96
N LYS A 254 -10.00 11.79 -20.84
CA LYS A 254 -11.40 12.02 -20.41
C LYS A 254 -11.94 10.75 -19.79
N VAL A 255 -12.53 10.87 -18.61
CA VAL A 255 -13.02 9.74 -17.80
C VAL A 255 -14.13 10.24 -16.88
N ASP A 256 -15.04 9.36 -16.44
CA ASP A 256 -16.02 9.73 -15.42
C ASP A 256 -15.35 9.78 -14.04
N ASP A 257 -15.21 8.65 -13.38
CA ASP A 257 -14.64 8.58 -12.03
C ASP A 257 -13.65 7.40 -11.85
N GLU A 258 -13.53 6.52 -12.84
CA GLU A 258 -12.68 5.34 -12.75
C GLU A 258 -12.17 4.87 -14.12
N ILE A 259 -10.90 4.54 -14.20
CA ILE A 259 -10.29 3.92 -15.37
C ILE A 259 -10.83 2.49 -15.52
N PRO A 260 -11.25 2.04 -16.74
CA PRO A 260 -11.69 0.66 -16.94
C PRO A 260 -10.57 -0.33 -16.62
N ASN A 261 -10.92 -1.38 -15.89
CA ASN A 261 -9.94 -2.39 -15.43
C ASN A 261 -9.79 -3.58 -16.40
N ILE A 262 -10.66 -3.69 -17.39
CA ILE A 262 -10.68 -4.71 -18.43
C ILE A 262 -10.48 -6.14 -17.87
N ASP A 263 -9.33 -6.74 -18.10
CA ASP A 263 -8.96 -8.06 -17.60
C ASP A 263 -8.00 -8.02 -16.40
N GLY A 264 -7.76 -6.82 -15.86
CA GLY A 264 -6.84 -6.59 -14.75
C GLY A 264 -5.38 -6.47 -15.14
N SER A 265 -5.06 -6.46 -16.44
CA SER A 265 -3.73 -6.20 -16.98
C SER A 265 -3.65 -4.83 -17.67
N ALA A 266 -2.48 -4.47 -18.17
CA ALA A 266 -2.30 -3.24 -18.93
C ALA A 266 -2.23 -3.47 -20.46
N LYS A 267 -2.51 -4.70 -20.93
CA LYS A 267 -2.35 -5.06 -22.35
C LYS A 267 -3.22 -4.22 -23.26
N ASP A 268 -4.52 -4.08 -22.92
CA ASP A 268 -5.47 -3.33 -23.77
C ASP A 268 -5.10 -1.84 -23.87
N PHE A 269 -4.48 -1.27 -22.83
CA PHE A 269 -3.95 0.09 -22.92
C PHE A 269 -2.75 0.20 -23.86
N CYS A 270 -1.89 -0.85 -23.95
CA CYS A 270 -0.82 -0.88 -24.94
C CYS A 270 -1.41 -0.90 -26.34
N ASP A 271 -2.37 -1.80 -26.60
CA ASP A 271 -3.04 -1.92 -27.90
C ASP A 271 -3.70 -0.56 -28.28
N LEU A 272 -4.30 0.14 -27.31
CA LEU A 272 -4.92 1.46 -27.49
C LEU A 272 -3.90 2.55 -27.91
N ILE A 273 -2.72 2.58 -27.26
CA ILE A 273 -1.66 3.53 -27.63
C ILE A 273 -1.08 3.21 -29.01
N GLU A 274 -0.92 1.94 -29.35
CA GLU A 274 -0.45 1.51 -30.68
C GLU A 274 -1.44 1.88 -31.78
N GLU A 275 -2.75 1.73 -31.52
CA GLU A 275 -3.83 2.18 -32.42
C GLU A 275 -3.81 3.70 -32.63
N ALA A 276 -3.67 4.48 -31.53
CA ALA A 276 -3.59 5.93 -31.60
C ALA A 276 -2.40 6.43 -32.41
N GLY A 277 -1.30 5.69 -32.36
CA GLY A 277 0.01 6.12 -32.84
C GLY A 277 0.61 7.22 -31.97
N ILE A 278 1.91 7.34 -32.01
CA ILE A 278 2.69 8.29 -31.19
C ILE A 278 3.25 9.39 -32.09
N GLU A 279 3.21 10.63 -31.58
CA GLU A 279 3.78 11.82 -32.21
C GLU A 279 4.87 12.41 -31.31
N GLU A 280 6.06 12.61 -31.87
CA GLU A 280 7.14 13.30 -31.19
C GLU A 280 6.96 14.82 -31.31
N GLN A 281 7.20 15.50 -30.20
CA GLN A 281 7.05 16.95 -30.08
C GLN A 281 8.43 17.63 -30.04
N SER A 282 8.51 18.91 -30.38
CA SER A 282 9.78 19.63 -30.52
C SER A 282 10.51 19.95 -29.20
N ALA A 283 9.87 19.76 -28.05
CA ALA A 283 10.49 19.97 -26.75
C ALA A 283 11.14 18.70 -26.20
N SER A 284 12.25 18.83 -25.50
CA SER A 284 12.92 17.75 -24.80
C SER A 284 12.16 17.34 -23.53
N THR A 285 12.33 16.08 -23.13
CA THR A 285 11.85 15.59 -21.82
C THR A 285 12.84 15.97 -20.72
N ARG A 286 12.37 15.89 -19.48
CA ARG A 286 13.22 15.96 -18.29
C ARG A 286 13.21 14.61 -17.56
N VAL A 287 14.32 14.28 -16.92
CA VAL A 287 14.51 13.00 -16.22
C VAL A 287 15.00 13.26 -14.80
N ALA A 288 14.41 12.59 -13.83
CA ALA A 288 14.86 12.58 -12.45
C ALA A 288 15.98 11.54 -12.28
N VAL A 289 17.20 12.00 -12.09
CA VAL A 289 18.40 11.16 -11.90
C VAL A 289 18.63 10.96 -10.41
N ILE A 290 18.64 9.72 -9.98
CA ILE A 290 18.93 9.37 -8.59
C ILE A 290 20.43 9.43 -8.37
N ARG A 291 20.87 10.32 -7.47
CA ARG A 291 22.29 10.52 -7.12
C ARG A 291 22.71 9.84 -5.82
N GLN A 292 21.76 9.62 -4.91
CA GLN A 292 21.97 8.92 -3.64
C GLN A 292 20.78 8.03 -3.33
N LYS A 293 20.98 6.98 -2.53
CA LYS A 293 19.92 6.06 -2.12
C LYS A 293 18.83 6.81 -1.34
N ILE A 294 17.59 6.65 -1.75
CA ILE A 294 16.40 7.23 -1.11
C ILE A 294 15.27 6.20 -1.12
N GLY A 295 14.53 6.06 -0.05
CA GLY A 295 13.46 5.08 -0.03
C GLY A 295 12.72 4.99 1.31
N VAL A 296 11.99 3.91 1.51
CA VAL A 296 11.11 3.64 2.65
C VAL A 296 11.24 2.18 3.07
N GLY A 297 11.08 1.91 4.38
CA GLY A 297 11.21 0.57 4.96
C GLY A 297 12.62 0.24 5.43
N ASN A 298 12.82 -0.99 5.90
CA ASN A 298 14.10 -1.45 6.45
C ASN A 298 14.56 -2.74 5.76
N GLU A 299 15.65 -2.62 4.98
CA GLU A 299 16.26 -3.73 4.25
C GLU A 299 16.98 -4.72 5.19
N GLU A 300 17.63 -4.22 6.24
CA GLU A 300 18.43 -5.04 7.17
C GLU A 300 17.57 -6.02 7.97
N ARG A 301 16.31 -5.70 8.21
CA ARG A 301 15.37 -6.55 8.93
C ARG A 301 14.55 -7.49 8.03
N HIS A 302 14.85 -7.56 6.74
CA HIS A 302 14.04 -8.29 5.74
C HIS A 302 12.56 -7.87 5.71
N GLU A 303 12.25 -6.68 6.20
CA GLU A 303 10.91 -6.10 6.21
C GLU A 303 10.54 -5.56 4.82
N LYS A 304 9.29 -5.12 4.68
CA LYS A 304 8.84 -4.41 3.48
C LYS A 304 9.70 -3.17 3.25
N HIS A 305 10.25 -3.05 2.06
CA HIS A 305 11.08 -1.90 1.70
C HIS A 305 11.00 -1.57 0.22
N LEU A 306 11.30 -0.30 -0.09
CA LEU A 306 11.32 0.23 -1.43
C LEU A 306 12.35 1.36 -1.51
N TYR A 307 13.37 1.21 -2.36
CA TYR A 307 14.45 2.18 -2.55
C TYR A 307 14.68 2.52 -4.00
N ALA A 308 15.04 3.78 -4.25
CA ALA A 308 15.69 4.23 -5.47
C ALA A 308 17.17 4.48 -5.19
N GLU A 309 18.05 4.00 -6.04
CA GLU A 309 19.51 4.14 -5.91
C GLU A 309 20.16 4.50 -7.25
N PRO A 310 21.37 5.07 -7.24
CA PRO A 310 22.08 5.41 -8.46
C PRO A 310 22.25 4.22 -9.39
N PHE A 311 21.87 4.38 -10.65
CA PHE A 311 22.04 3.38 -11.70
C PHE A 311 22.00 4.06 -13.08
N GLU A 312 22.78 3.55 -14.02
CA GLU A 312 22.75 4.04 -15.37
C GLU A 312 21.59 3.40 -16.15
N GLY A 313 20.56 4.18 -16.45
CA GLY A 313 19.30 3.73 -17.04
C GLY A 313 18.19 3.56 -16.01
N PHE A 314 17.23 2.69 -16.31
CA PHE A 314 16.11 2.36 -15.44
C PHE A 314 16.02 0.86 -15.22
N GLU A 315 15.93 0.43 -13.97
CA GLU A 315 15.80 -0.99 -13.62
C GLU A 315 14.96 -1.13 -12.35
N ILE A 316 14.07 -2.13 -12.33
CA ILE A 316 13.30 -2.52 -11.14
C ILE A 316 13.69 -3.94 -10.77
N SER A 317 14.13 -4.14 -9.52
CA SER A 317 14.32 -5.45 -8.90
C SER A 317 13.24 -5.65 -7.83
N MET A 318 12.33 -6.59 -8.04
CA MET A 318 11.16 -6.84 -7.20
C MET A 318 11.20 -8.24 -6.62
N ARG A 319 10.96 -8.35 -5.30
CA ARG A 319 10.68 -9.59 -4.61
C ARG A 319 9.28 -9.52 -4.00
N VAL A 320 8.53 -10.59 -4.12
CA VAL A 320 7.28 -10.83 -3.41
C VAL A 320 7.34 -12.19 -2.73
N ASP A 321 6.70 -12.32 -1.58
CA ASP A 321 6.62 -13.56 -0.82
C ASP A 321 5.24 -13.64 -0.15
N TYR A 322 4.33 -14.29 -0.84
CA TYR A 322 2.96 -14.46 -0.40
C TYR A 322 2.68 -15.91 -0.02
N PRO A 323 1.64 -16.18 0.76
CA PRO A 323 1.21 -17.56 0.99
C PRO A 323 0.94 -18.32 -0.32
N ARG A 324 0.96 -19.64 -0.28
CA ARG A 324 0.55 -20.47 -1.43
C ARG A 324 -0.84 -20.06 -1.90
N PRO A 325 -1.11 -20.03 -3.23
CA PRO A 325 -0.33 -20.67 -4.31
C PRO A 325 0.79 -19.81 -4.89
N ILE A 326 1.01 -18.56 -4.41
CA ILE A 326 1.96 -17.62 -4.99
C ILE A 326 3.41 -18.00 -4.64
N GLY A 327 3.72 -18.14 -3.34
CA GLY A 327 5.07 -18.36 -2.84
C GLY A 327 5.99 -17.15 -3.07
N GLU A 328 7.29 -17.42 -3.00
CA GLU A 328 8.32 -16.45 -3.29
C GLU A 328 8.53 -16.32 -4.80
N GLN A 329 8.52 -15.07 -5.29
CA GLN A 329 8.82 -14.74 -6.68
C GLN A 329 9.76 -13.54 -6.73
N MET A 330 10.73 -13.58 -7.64
CA MET A 330 11.69 -12.49 -7.86
C MET A 330 11.81 -12.22 -9.36
N LEU A 331 11.84 -10.93 -9.72
CA LEU A 331 12.04 -10.51 -11.10
C LEU A 331 12.81 -9.20 -11.16
N THR A 332 13.80 -9.13 -12.04
CA THR A 332 14.43 -7.88 -12.44
C THR A 332 13.97 -7.49 -13.82
N PHE A 333 13.36 -6.32 -13.92
CA PHE A 333 12.88 -5.73 -15.17
C PHE A 333 13.73 -4.52 -15.55
N ASN A 334 14.28 -4.58 -16.76
CA ASN A 334 15.03 -3.47 -17.37
C ASN A 334 14.50 -3.30 -18.80
N PRO A 335 13.85 -2.17 -19.15
CA PRO A 335 13.20 -1.97 -20.44
C PRO A 335 14.17 -1.97 -21.64
N ALA A 336 15.46 -1.73 -21.41
CA ALA A 336 16.47 -1.87 -22.47
C ALA A 336 16.78 -3.33 -22.83
N ARG A 337 16.39 -4.28 -21.98
CA ARG A 337 16.68 -5.72 -22.16
C ARG A 337 15.45 -6.59 -22.28
N ARG A 338 14.30 -6.12 -21.79
CA ARG A 338 13.05 -6.88 -21.70
C ARG A 338 11.87 -6.05 -22.24
N SER A 339 10.95 -6.70 -22.91
CA SER A 339 9.78 -6.05 -23.48
C SER A 339 8.70 -5.82 -22.43
N PHE A 340 8.34 -4.57 -22.19
CA PHE A 340 7.22 -4.22 -21.32
C PHE A 340 5.91 -4.83 -21.84
N THR A 341 5.61 -4.67 -23.11
CA THR A 341 4.35 -5.12 -23.74
C THR A 341 4.17 -6.63 -23.73
N LYS A 342 5.29 -7.39 -23.79
CA LYS A 342 5.25 -8.87 -23.81
C LYS A 342 5.39 -9.49 -22.42
N GLU A 343 6.08 -8.82 -21.49
CA GLU A 343 6.50 -9.45 -20.25
C GLU A 343 5.88 -8.86 -18.99
N ILE A 344 5.47 -7.59 -19.02
CA ILE A 344 4.92 -6.89 -17.85
C ILE A 344 3.45 -6.51 -18.06
N ALA A 345 3.14 -5.82 -19.16
CA ALA A 345 1.78 -5.35 -19.43
C ALA A 345 0.69 -6.44 -19.38
N PRO A 346 0.94 -7.70 -19.82
CA PRO A 346 -0.07 -8.74 -19.75
C PRO A 346 -0.32 -9.35 -18.36
N ALA A 347 0.48 -8.99 -17.34
CA ALA A 347 0.32 -9.53 -15.99
C ALA A 347 -0.91 -8.93 -15.33
N ARG A 348 -1.80 -9.80 -14.81
CA ARG A 348 -3.09 -9.41 -14.26
C ARG A 348 -3.03 -9.14 -12.76
N SER A 349 -3.93 -8.29 -12.30
CA SER A 349 -4.25 -8.09 -10.89
C SER A 349 -4.66 -9.41 -10.22
N PHE A 350 -4.42 -9.50 -8.91
CA PHE A 350 -4.74 -10.70 -8.14
C PHE A 350 -5.28 -10.33 -6.75
N ASN A 351 -6.13 -11.21 -6.23
CA ASN A 351 -6.63 -11.06 -4.85
C ASN A 351 -7.07 -12.42 -4.30
N THR A 352 -7.25 -12.52 -2.98
CA THR A 352 -7.89 -13.68 -2.38
C THR A 352 -9.40 -13.51 -2.42
N PHE A 353 -10.13 -14.64 -2.47
CA PHE A 353 -11.58 -14.64 -2.44
C PHE A 353 -12.12 -13.97 -1.17
N GLU A 354 -11.47 -14.22 -0.05
CA GLU A 354 -11.83 -13.67 1.26
C GLU A 354 -11.74 -12.13 1.26
N ASN A 355 -10.66 -11.57 0.70
CA ASN A 355 -10.50 -10.12 0.59
C ASN A 355 -11.56 -9.49 -0.31
N ILE A 356 -11.90 -10.17 -1.42
CA ILE A 356 -12.94 -9.70 -2.34
C ILE A 356 -14.30 -9.71 -1.63
N GLU A 357 -14.64 -10.80 -0.95
CA GLU A 357 -15.88 -10.94 -0.19
C GLU A 357 -16.01 -9.86 0.89
N MET A 358 -14.94 -9.62 1.66
CA MET A 358 -14.91 -8.53 2.64
C MET A 358 -15.14 -7.15 2.02
N ALA A 359 -14.45 -6.87 0.91
CA ALA A 359 -14.60 -5.59 0.21
C ALA A 359 -16.03 -5.39 -0.30
N GLN A 360 -16.69 -6.45 -0.79
CA GLN A 360 -18.08 -6.43 -1.21
C GLN A 360 -19.04 -6.22 -0.03
N LYS A 361 -18.87 -6.96 1.07
CA LYS A 361 -19.69 -6.81 2.29
C LYS A 361 -19.59 -5.40 2.90
N SER A 362 -18.42 -4.77 2.80
CA SER A 362 -18.21 -3.39 3.27
C SER A 362 -18.76 -2.31 2.32
N GLY A 363 -19.33 -2.69 1.18
CA GLY A 363 -19.83 -1.77 0.16
C GLY A 363 -18.74 -0.93 -0.54
N LYS A 364 -17.47 -1.27 -0.33
CA LYS A 364 -16.33 -0.54 -0.91
C LYS A 364 -16.05 -0.91 -2.36
N VAL A 365 -16.61 -2.04 -2.83
CA VAL A 365 -16.28 -2.61 -4.14
C VAL A 365 -17.52 -3.18 -4.81
N GLY A 366 -17.68 -2.90 -6.10
CA GLY A 366 -18.65 -3.53 -6.97
C GLY A 366 -18.20 -4.93 -7.45
N GLY A 367 -18.95 -5.50 -8.41
CA GLY A 367 -18.68 -6.85 -8.95
C GLY A 367 -17.49 -6.98 -9.91
N GLY A 368 -16.68 -5.93 -10.10
CA GLY A 368 -15.62 -5.89 -11.12
C GLY A 368 -14.46 -6.88 -10.90
N TYR A 369 -14.23 -7.32 -9.69
CA TYR A 369 -13.11 -8.21 -9.36
C TYR A 369 -13.17 -9.59 -10.00
N LEU A 370 -14.37 -10.17 -10.15
CA LEU A 370 -14.52 -11.54 -10.64
C LEU A 370 -14.06 -11.73 -12.09
N HIS A 371 -14.06 -10.67 -12.88
CA HIS A 371 -13.72 -10.71 -14.30
C HIS A 371 -12.30 -10.25 -14.60
N SER A 372 -11.66 -9.55 -13.66
CA SER A 372 -10.40 -8.84 -13.89
C SER A 372 -9.24 -9.28 -13.00
N HIS A 373 -9.46 -10.22 -12.07
CA HIS A 373 -8.44 -10.67 -11.13
C HIS A 373 -8.16 -12.16 -11.24
N ILE A 374 -6.91 -12.52 -10.95
CA ILE A 374 -6.58 -13.89 -10.56
C ILE A 374 -7.07 -14.07 -9.14
N ILE A 375 -8.05 -14.96 -8.95
CA ILE A 375 -8.68 -15.19 -7.65
C ILE A 375 -8.09 -16.45 -7.01
N MET A 376 -7.63 -16.28 -5.79
CA MET A 376 -7.08 -17.36 -4.97
C MET A 376 -8.05 -17.73 -3.86
N TYR A 377 -8.24 -19.02 -3.65
CA TYR A 377 -9.04 -19.56 -2.57
C TYR A 377 -8.47 -20.90 -2.13
N ASP A 378 -8.36 -21.15 -0.84
CA ASP A 378 -7.85 -22.41 -0.26
C ASP A 378 -6.53 -22.88 -0.90
N GLY A 379 -5.56 -21.95 -1.04
CA GLY A 379 -4.24 -22.24 -1.59
C GLY A 379 -4.22 -22.61 -3.08
N LYS A 380 -5.29 -22.30 -3.85
CA LYS A 380 -5.42 -22.57 -5.28
C LYS A 380 -5.90 -21.33 -6.03
N ILE A 381 -5.57 -21.28 -7.32
CA ILE A 381 -6.19 -20.34 -8.26
C ILE A 381 -7.49 -20.99 -8.76
N ILE A 382 -8.62 -20.28 -8.66
CA ILE A 382 -9.95 -20.86 -8.88
C ILE A 382 -10.65 -20.45 -10.17
N ASN A 383 -10.20 -19.39 -10.83
CA ASN A 383 -10.96 -18.79 -11.93
C ASN A 383 -10.21 -18.73 -13.28
N THR A 384 -8.91 -18.96 -13.31
CA THR A 384 -8.11 -18.81 -14.52
C THR A 384 -6.77 -19.54 -14.42
N GLU A 385 -6.10 -19.75 -15.57
CA GLU A 385 -4.71 -20.17 -15.63
C GLU A 385 -3.77 -18.94 -15.63
N LEU A 386 -2.57 -19.10 -15.11
CA LEU A 386 -1.55 -18.05 -15.13
C LEU A 386 -1.00 -17.86 -16.55
N ARG A 387 -0.79 -16.62 -16.95
CA ARG A 387 -0.09 -16.24 -18.20
C ARG A 387 1.42 -16.46 -18.10
N PHE A 388 1.94 -16.29 -16.87
CA PHE A 388 3.36 -16.49 -16.55
C PHE A 388 3.46 -17.23 -15.21
N PRO A 389 4.45 -18.12 -15.01
CA PRO A 389 4.67 -18.76 -13.71
C PRO A 389 4.89 -17.76 -12.57
N ASP A 390 5.43 -16.58 -12.91
CA ASP A 390 5.75 -15.47 -12.01
C ASP A 390 4.86 -14.24 -12.26
N GLU A 391 3.58 -14.45 -12.64
CA GLU A 391 2.65 -13.38 -13.03
C GLU A 391 2.45 -12.36 -11.89
N PHE A 392 2.47 -12.79 -10.65
CA PHE A 392 2.22 -11.93 -9.48
C PHE A 392 3.31 -10.87 -9.28
N VAL A 393 4.59 -11.23 -9.38
CA VAL A 393 5.69 -10.25 -9.29
C VAL A 393 5.73 -9.33 -10.49
N ARG A 394 5.34 -9.82 -11.69
CA ARG A 394 5.21 -8.97 -12.89
C ARG A 394 4.15 -7.91 -12.72
N HIS A 395 3.00 -8.29 -12.18
CA HIS A 395 1.94 -7.33 -11.89
C HIS A 395 2.38 -6.27 -10.86
N LYS A 396 3.11 -6.66 -9.80
CA LYS A 396 3.65 -5.70 -8.84
C LYS A 396 4.66 -4.73 -9.45
N ILE A 397 5.42 -5.17 -10.48
CA ILE A 397 6.28 -4.28 -11.27
C ILE A 397 5.44 -3.32 -12.12
N LEU A 398 4.34 -3.79 -12.74
CA LEU A 398 3.40 -2.95 -13.49
C LEU A 398 2.87 -1.81 -12.60
N ASP A 399 2.33 -2.14 -11.42
CA ASP A 399 1.84 -1.18 -10.43
C ASP A 399 2.90 -0.13 -10.08
N LEU A 400 4.12 -0.59 -9.78
CA LEU A 400 5.22 0.28 -9.38
C LEU A 400 5.62 1.26 -10.49
N ILE A 401 5.64 0.82 -11.75
CA ILE A 401 5.94 1.69 -12.90
C ILE A 401 4.90 2.81 -12.99
N GLY A 402 3.62 2.48 -12.87
CA GLY A 402 2.54 3.45 -12.94
C GLY A 402 2.57 4.47 -11.81
N ASP A 403 2.77 3.99 -10.59
CA ASP A 403 2.86 4.86 -9.41
C ASP A 403 4.10 5.77 -9.50
N LEU A 404 5.25 5.27 -9.95
CA LEU A 404 6.45 6.09 -10.15
C LEU A 404 6.23 7.22 -11.16
N TYR A 405 5.41 6.98 -12.19
CA TYR A 405 5.15 8.00 -13.21
C TYR A 405 4.29 9.18 -12.71
N LEU A 406 3.67 9.07 -11.53
CA LEU A 406 3.07 10.21 -10.82
C LEU A 406 4.08 11.29 -10.41
N LEU A 407 5.38 11.01 -10.49
CA LEU A 407 6.41 12.04 -10.35
C LEU A 407 6.34 13.10 -11.48
N GLY A 408 5.66 12.79 -12.60
CA GLY A 408 5.62 13.63 -13.79
C GLY A 408 6.93 13.64 -14.59
N LEU A 409 7.87 12.77 -14.23
CA LEU A 409 9.19 12.63 -14.84
C LEU A 409 9.55 11.16 -14.94
N HIS A 410 10.31 10.76 -15.95
CA HIS A 410 10.98 9.47 -15.95
C HIS A 410 12.09 9.46 -14.90
N VAL A 411 12.33 8.30 -14.31
CA VAL A 411 13.38 8.09 -13.31
C VAL A 411 14.58 7.38 -13.97
N ARG A 412 15.77 7.90 -13.72
CA ARG A 412 17.04 7.22 -14.01
C ARG A 412 17.63 6.75 -12.70
N GLY A 413 17.58 5.44 -12.47
CA GLY A 413 18.00 4.81 -11.23
C GLY A 413 17.56 3.35 -11.18
N ARG A 414 18.04 2.61 -10.19
CA ARG A 414 17.54 1.27 -9.85
C ARG A 414 16.53 1.38 -8.73
N ILE A 415 15.41 0.71 -8.87
CA ILE A 415 14.39 0.57 -7.84
C ILE A 415 14.46 -0.84 -7.27
N THR A 416 14.75 -0.97 -5.99
CA THR A 416 14.74 -2.24 -5.27
C THR A 416 13.52 -2.31 -4.37
N ALA A 417 12.71 -3.34 -4.53
CA ALA A 417 11.41 -3.48 -3.88
C ALA A 417 11.22 -4.87 -3.27
N ASN A 418 10.78 -4.93 -2.02
CA ASN A 418 10.40 -6.15 -1.32
C ASN A 418 9.01 -5.98 -0.73
N MET A 419 8.04 -6.80 -1.17
CA MET A 419 6.65 -6.82 -0.66
C MET A 419 5.98 -5.44 -0.68
N THR A 420 6.22 -4.65 -1.73
CA THR A 420 5.67 -3.29 -1.86
C THR A 420 4.16 -3.28 -2.13
N SER A 421 3.53 -2.13 -1.93
CA SER A 421 2.12 -1.82 -2.22
C SER A 421 2.03 -0.40 -2.75
N HIS A 422 0.86 0.01 -3.29
CA HIS A 422 0.64 1.39 -3.73
C HIS A 422 1.02 2.41 -2.65
N GLY A 423 0.69 2.17 -1.38
CA GLY A 423 1.07 3.05 -0.29
C GLY A 423 2.59 3.24 -0.15
N TYR A 424 3.40 2.17 -0.27
CA TYR A 424 4.86 2.28 -0.30
C TYR A 424 5.36 3.00 -1.54
N ASN A 425 4.77 2.70 -2.71
CA ASN A 425 5.11 3.34 -3.97
C ASN A 425 4.86 4.85 -3.89
N HIS A 426 3.70 5.26 -3.39
CA HIS A 426 3.34 6.67 -3.20
C HIS A 426 4.32 7.39 -2.26
N VAL A 427 4.72 6.78 -1.15
CA VAL A 427 5.72 7.36 -0.24
C VAL A 427 7.07 7.56 -0.92
N LEU A 428 7.52 6.61 -1.73
CA LEU A 428 8.76 6.80 -2.49
C LEU A 428 8.62 7.98 -3.45
N VAL A 429 7.51 8.06 -4.21
CA VAL A 429 7.28 9.15 -5.17
C VAL A 429 7.20 10.50 -4.46
N GLU A 430 6.52 10.59 -3.32
CA GLU A 430 6.49 11.80 -2.49
C GLU A 430 7.89 12.24 -2.04
N ARG A 431 8.73 11.29 -1.60
CA ARG A 431 10.11 11.58 -1.22
C ARG A 431 10.96 12.05 -2.38
N LEU A 432 10.82 11.41 -3.55
CA LEU A 432 11.48 11.86 -4.78
C LEU A 432 11.04 13.28 -5.15
N TYR A 433 9.74 13.55 -5.10
CA TYR A 433 9.19 14.88 -5.35
C TYR A 433 9.74 15.93 -4.36
N GLN A 434 9.77 15.64 -3.06
CA GLN A 434 10.34 16.52 -2.04
C GLN A 434 11.84 16.78 -2.28
N ALA A 435 12.60 15.74 -2.66
CA ALA A 435 14.02 15.88 -3.02
C ALA A 435 14.24 16.83 -4.19
N ILE A 436 13.37 16.76 -5.20
CA ILE A 436 13.39 17.66 -6.35
C ILE A 436 13.05 19.10 -5.92
N GLN A 437 12.02 19.30 -5.10
CA GLN A 437 11.61 20.63 -4.62
C GLN A 437 12.67 21.27 -3.71
N GLY A 438 13.37 20.48 -2.90
CA GLY A 438 14.46 20.95 -2.03
C GLY A 438 15.69 21.44 -2.80
N ASN A 439 15.84 21.03 -4.06
CA ASN A 439 16.93 21.45 -4.94
C ASN A 439 16.61 22.72 -5.76
N VAL A 440 15.36 23.20 -5.72
CA VAL A 440 15.01 24.48 -6.37
C VAL A 440 15.52 25.61 -5.49
N PRO A 441 16.40 26.53 -5.96
CA PRO A 441 16.81 27.70 -5.20
C PRO A 441 15.54 28.46 -4.76
N LYS A 442 15.42 28.73 -3.47
CA LYS A 442 14.37 29.63 -2.99
C LYS A 442 14.62 31.00 -3.62
N ALA A 443 13.72 31.42 -4.53
CA ALA A 443 13.73 32.73 -5.17
C ALA A 443 13.57 33.88 -4.16
#